data_37ff0c4b2225cfbf7f109fdec04fe998
#
_entry.id   37ff0c4b2225cfbf7f109fdec04fe998
#
_cell.length_a   1.000
_cell.length_b   1.000
_cell.length_c   1.000
_cell.angle_alpha   90.00
_cell.angle_beta   90.00
_cell.angle_gamma   90.00
#
_symmetry.space_group_name_H-M   'P 1'
#
loop_
_entity.id
_entity.type
_entity.pdbx_description
1 polymer ?
#
loop_
_entity_poly.entity_id
_entity_poly.type
_entity_poly.pdbx_seq_one_letter_code
_entity_poly.pdbx_strand_id
1 'polypeptide(L)'
;MRLRRPAMFALLLALFAHAVHGQDSTTSPPDKARRDSKLDFNRTIYYKNKLEFSLETGWLPNNIPFVFDFLVNSPYTMYPLHYTLVPNIASLRWQIDNIWGWKFLRGNTDFTFSGSYTDVARGPETRYFAFDYGIRRNFIPRNWRIVPYFEARGGVGDINAKEPYGVLYAQGQDLTFTLMMGSGARYNFNSRYGISAGMTYMHVSNFFLSEPKYYDNGINVYGPILGVYMRLGKDKHTSER
;
A
#
# COMPACT_ATOMS: atom_id res chain seq x y z
N MET A 1 29.18 2.65 -15.17
CA MET A 1 28.85 1.32 -14.69
C MET A 1 27.34 1.30 -14.39
N ARG A 2 26.51 0.74 -15.29
CA ARG A 2 25.03 0.73 -15.15
C ARG A 2 24.61 -0.51 -14.38
N LEU A 3 24.31 -0.37 -13.09
CA LEU A 3 23.67 -1.46 -12.32
C LEU A 3 22.30 -1.77 -12.94
N ARG A 4 22.13 -3.01 -13.35
CA ARG A 4 20.87 -3.50 -13.95
C ARG A 4 19.77 -3.50 -12.88
N ARG A 5 18.77 -2.67 -13.09
CA ARG A 5 17.63 -2.40 -12.20
C ARG A 5 16.80 -3.63 -11.71
N PRO A 6 16.78 -4.81 -12.37
CA PRO A 6 16.08 -5.99 -11.85
C PRO A 6 16.73 -6.62 -10.60
N ALA A 7 18.01 -6.37 -10.34
CA ALA A 7 18.69 -6.95 -9.18
C ALA A 7 18.20 -6.40 -7.83
N MET A 8 17.67 -5.17 -7.80
CA MET A 8 17.21 -4.55 -6.56
C MET A 8 15.85 -5.11 -6.08
N PHE A 9 14.97 -5.49 -7.00
CA PHE A 9 13.69 -6.13 -6.67
C PHE A 9 13.88 -7.56 -6.17
N ALA A 10 14.82 -8.30 -6.77
CA ALA A 10 15.20 -9.64 -6.33
C ALA A 10 15.88 -9.63 -4.96
N LEU A 11 16.64 -8.59 -4.64
CA LEU A 11 17.31 -8.44 -3.34
C LEU A 11 16.30 -8.15 -2.21
N LEU A 12 15.28 -7.34 -2.46
CA LEU A 12 14.18 -7.08 -1.50
C LEU A 12 13.37 -8.35 -1.23
N LEU A 13 13.03 -9.13 -2.26
CA LEU A 13 12.36 -10.43 -2.10
C LEU A 13 13.24 -11.45 -1.37
N ALA A 14 14.55 -11.46 -1.60
CA ALA A 14 15.50 -12.35 -0.94
C ALA A 14 15.70 -11.99 0.54
N LEU A 15 15.73 -10.71 0.90
CA LEU A 15 15.80 -10.27 2.29
C LEU A 15 14.55 -10.65 3.09
N PHE A 16 13.37 -10.63 2.48
CA PHE A 16 12.14 -11.13 3.09
C PHE A 16 12.15 -12.66 3.26
N ALA A 17 12.75 -13.40 2.33
CA ALA A 17 12.84 -14.86 2.41
C ALA A 17 13.77 -15.34 3.55
N HIS A 18 14.85 -14.63 3.83
CA HIS A 18 15.79 -15.00 4.89
C HIS A 18 15.25 -14.73 6.30
N ALA A 19 14.38 -13.72 6.47
CA ALA A 19 13.72 -13.46 7.75
C ALA A 19 12.70 -14.55 8.17
N VAL A 20 12.29 -15.41 7.25
CA VAL A 20 11.30 -16.47 7.47
C VAL A 20 11.93 -17.81 7.88
N HIS A 21 13.23 -18.02 7.67
CA HIS A 21 13.88 -19.34 7.89
C HIS A 21 14.33 -19.60 9.34
N GLY A 22 14.04 -18.72 10.28
CA GLY A 22 14.55 -18.78 11.65
C GLY A 22 13.74 -19.58 12.68
N GLN A 23 12.71 -20.32 12.32
CA GLN A 23 12.00 -21.19 13.29
C GLN A 23 11.47 -22.45 12.62
N ASP A 24 12.32 -23.46 12.54
CA ASP A 24 11.91 -24.78 12.07
C ASP A 24 11.72 -25.77 13.20
N SER A 25 10.52 -26.32 13.18
CA SER A 25 10.10 -27.73 13.26
C SER A 25 10.85 -28.62 14.26
N THR A 26 10.34 -28.63 15.47
CA THR A 26 10.22 -29.89 16.19
C THR A 26 8.74 -30.27 16.24
N THR A 27 8.40 -31.46 15.78
CA THR A 27 7.09 -32.09 15.92
C THR A 27 6.68 -32.12 17.38
N SER A 28 5.85 -31.17 17.76
CA SER A 28 5.34 -31.03 19.11
C SER A 28 4.05 -31.85 19.24
N PRO A 29 3.83 -32.52 20.38
CA PRO A 29 2.58 -33.23 20.68
C PRO A 29 1.36 -32.31 20.51
N PRO A 30 0.16 -32.86 20.16
CA PRO A 30 -1.05 -32.08 19.86
C PRO A 30 -1.46 -31.07 20.97
N ASP A 31 -1.14 -31.34 22.22
CA ASP A 31 -1.41 -30.44 23.34
C ASP A 31 -0.53 -29.18 23.33
N LYS A 32 0.67 -29.24 22.82
CA LYS A 32 1.57 -28.07 22.70
C LYS A 32 1.10 -27.14 21.58
N ALA A 33 0.69 -27.69 20.46
CA ALA A 33 0.10 -26.92 19.36
C ALA A 33 -1.18 -26.19 19.79
N ARG A 34 -1.98 -26.80 20.67
CA ARG A 34 -3.20 -26.19 21.24
C ARG A 34 -2.88 -25.11 22.26
N ARG A 35 -1.81 -25.25 23.07
CA ARG A 35 -1.32 -24.20 23.97
C ARG A 35 -0.70 -23.03 23.18
N ASP A 36 0.09 -23.29 22.17
CA ASP A 36 0.74 -22.27 21.34
C ASP A 36 -0.30 -21.45 20.56
N SER A 37 -1.43 -22.06 20.15
CA SER A 37 -2.53 -21.33 19.50
C SER A 37 -3.27 -20.39 20.47
N LYS A 38 -3.30 -20.69 21.77
CA LYS A 38 -3.88 -19.80 22.79
C LYS A 38 -3.02 -18.58 23.12
N LEU A 39 -1.72 -18.65 22.84
CA LEU A 39 -0.74 -17.60 23.15
C LEU A 39 -0.43 -16.68 21.95
N ASP A 40 -1.06 -16.89 20.78
CA ASP A 40 -0.80 -16.06 19.60
C ASP A 40 -1.42 -14.67 19.76
N PHE A 41 -0.57 -13.72 20.21
CA PHE A 41 -0.92 -12.30 20.35
C PHE A 41 -1.66 -11.74 19.14
N ASN A 42 -1.29 -12.15 17.93
CA ASN A 42 -1.88 -11.63 16.72
C ASN A 42 -3.36 -12.00 16.56
N ARG A 43 -3.81 -13.12 17.11
CA ARG A 43 -5.23 -13.53 17.08
C ARG A 43 -6.13 -12.64 17.94
N THR A 44 -5.58 -11.91 18.90
CA THR A 44 -6.35 -10.97 19.72
C THR A 44 -6.60 -9.63 19.03
N ILE A 45 -5.82 -9.31 18.00
CA ILE A 45 -5.82 -8.01 17.32
C ILE A 45 -6.20 -8.08 15.84
N TYR A 46 -6.01 -9.23 15.19
CA TYR A 46 -6.40 -9.45 13.79
C TYR A 46 -7.58 -10.42 13.72
N TYR A 47 -8.79 -9.88 13.64
CA TYR A 47 -10.02 -10.65 13.56
C TYR A 47 -11.11 -9.90 12.79
N LYS A 48 -12.03 -10.64 12.21
CA LYS A 48 -13.14 -10.11 11.41
C LYS A 48 -13.92 -9.02 12.17
N ASN A 49 -14.30 -7.96 11.44
CA ASN A 49 -15.02 -6.77 11.90
C ASN A 49 -14.21 -5.83 12.80
N LYS A 50 -12.91 -6.01 12.95
CA LYS A 50 -12.05 -5.01 13.59
C LYS A 50 -11.89 -3.81 12.67
N LEU A 51 -12.02 -2.62 13.22
CA LEU A 51 -11.75 -1.37 12.53
C LEU A 51 -10.38 -0.82 12.93
N GLU A 52 -9.73 -0.15 11.99
CA GLU A 52 -8.46 0.52 12.19
C GLU A 52 -8.49 1.87 11.47
N PHE A 53 -8.05 2.91 12.16
CA PHE A 53 -7.77 4.22 11.58
C PHE A 53 -6.27 4.38 11.37
N SER A 54 -5.85 4.98 10.25
CA SER A 54 -4.44 5.30 10.00
C SER A 54 -4.25 6.65 9.34
N LEU A 55 -3.09 7.23 9.62
CA LEU A 55 -2.55 8.39 8.91
C LEU A 55 -1.23 7.98 8.28
N GLU A 56 -1.07 8.26 7.00
CA GLU A 56 0.11 7.89 6.21
C GLU A 56 0.61 9.11 5.47
N THR A 57 1.92 9.26 5.33
CA THR A 57 2.55 10.27 4.47
C THR A 57 3.63 9.62 3.62
N GLY A 58 3.77 10.08 2.38
CA GLY A 58 4.73 9.54 1.42
C GLY A 58 5.62 10.61 0.82
N TRP A 59 6.74 10.17 0.25
CA TRP A 59 7.60 10.95 -0.60
C TRP A 59 7.89 10.16 -1.87
N LEU A 60 7.28 10.55 -3.00
CA LEU A 60 7.27 9.78 -4.25
C LEU A 60 8.04 10.52 -5.35
N PRO A 61 9.39 10.53 -5.31
CA PRO A 61 10.20 11.32 -6.24
C PRO A 61 10.58 10.58 -7.53
N ASN A 62 10.36 9.24 -7.57
CA ASN A 62 10.88 8.42 -8.65
C ASN A 62 9.81 8.24 -9.73
N ASN A 63 10.06 8.76 -10.91
CA ASN A 63 9.17 8.62 -12.07
C ASN A 63 9.50 7.33 -12.81
N ILE A 64 8.49 6.53 -13.10
CA ILE A 64 8.60 5.26 -13.82
C ILE A 64 7.51 5.18 -14.90
N PRO A 65 7.67 4.34 -15.94
CA PRO A 65 6.59 4.04 -16.86
C PRO A 65 5.37 3.46 -16.13
N PHE A 66 4.20 3.56 -16.75
CA PHE A 66 2.99 2.94 -16.23
C PHE A 66 3.19 1.44 -16.08
N VAL A 67 2.87 0.90 -14.88
CA VAL A 67 3.20 -0.50 -14.56
C VAL A 67 2.53 -1.51 -15.49
N PHE A 68 1.36 -1.20 -16.03
CA PHE A 68 0.67 -2.09 -16.96
C PHE A 68 1.23 -2.04 -18.39
N ASP A 69 2.00 -1.01 -18.77
CA ASP A 69 2.67 -0.95 -20.07
C ASP A 69 3.67 -2.13 -20.23
N PHE A 70 4.24 -2.59 -19.11
CA PHE A 70 5.08 -3.80 -19.10
C PHE A 70 4.31 -5.07 -19.45
N LEU A 71 3.00 -5.14 -19.13
CA LEU A 71 2.18 -6.32 -19.34
C LEU A 71 1.65 -6.41 -20.78
N VAL A 72 1.44 -5.26 -21.42
CA VAL A 72 0.88 -5.19 -22.78
C VAL A 72 1.95 -4.95 -23.86
N ASN A 73 3.23 -4.98 -23.45
CA ASN A 73 4.38 -4.74 -24.33
C ASN A 73 4.23 -3.45 -25.18
N SER A 74 3.60 -2.44 -24.58
CA SER A 74 3.46 -1.12 -25.18
C SER A 74 4.81 -0.40 -25.20
N PRO A 75 5.16 0.35 -26.25
CA PRO A 75 6.37 1.16 -26.25
C PRO A 75 6.33 2.13 -25.07
N TYR A 76 7.39 2.12 -24.25
CA TYR A 76 7.50 2.96 -23.08
C TYR A 76 7.33 4.43 -23.45
N THR A 77 6.22 5.00 -23.07
CA THR A 77 6.02 6.43 -23.17
C THR A 77 6.80 7.07 -22.03
N MET A 78 7.96 7.63 -22.33
CA MET A 78 8.65 8.48 -21.36
C MET A 78 7.96 9.83 -21.36
N TYR A 79 7.15 10.07 -20.36
CA TYR A 79 6.51 11.38 -20.18
C TYR A 79 7.58 12.43 -19.91
N PRO A 80 7.54 13.58 -20.64
CA PRO A 80 8.58 14.61 -20.53
C PRO A 80 8.59 15.33 -19.18
N LEU A 81 7.48 15.28 -18.44
CA LEU A 81 7.38 15.90 -17.14
C LEU A 81 7.80 14.95 -16.01
N HIS A 82 8.54 15.50 -15.06
CA HIS A 82 8.94 14.78 -13.86
C HIS A 82 8.15 15.31 -12.66
N TYR A 83 7.56 14.37 -11.92
CA TYR A 83 6.77 14.67 -10.74
C TYR A 83 7.46 14.20 -9.45
N THR A 84 7.17 14.92 -8.37
CA THR A 84 7.40 14.47 -7.00
C THR A 84 6.11 14.72 -6.24
N LEU A 85 5.48 13.66 -5.77
CA LEU A 85 4.23 13.73 -5.03
C LEU A 85 4.47 13.46 -3.54
N VAL A 86 3.75 14.20 -2.69
CA VAL A 86 3.77 14.06 -1.23
C VAL A 86 2.36 13.76 -0.75
N PRO A 87 1.88 12.52 -0.86
CA PRO A 87 0.55 12.15 -0.40
C PRO A 87 0.47 12.13 1.13
N ASN A 88 -0.58 12.74 1.67
CA ASN A 88 -1.01 12.65 3.05
C ASN A 88 -2.38 11.96 3.06
N ILE A 89 -2.47 10.79 3.65
CA ILE A 89 -3.59 9.87 3.50
C ILE A 89 -4.18 9.55 4.88
N ALA A 90 -5.48 9.77 5.03
CA ALA A 90 -6.26 9.26 6.15
C ALA A 90 -7.08 8.05 5.69
N SER A 91 -6.98 6.93 6.40
CA SER A 91 -7.67 5.71 6.01
C SER A 91 -8.44 5.09 7.16
N LEU A 92 -9.61 4.55 6.83
CA LEU A 92 -10.36 3.63 7.66
C LEU A 92 -10.26 2.23 7.05
N ARG A 93 -9.77 1.26 7.83
CA ARG A 93 -9.62 -0.13 7.41
C ARG A 93 -10.58 -1.00 8.19
N TRP A 94 -11.26 -1.86 7.47
CA TRP A 94 -12.16 -2.86 8.01
C TRP A 94 -11.61 -4.26 7.74
N GLN A 95 -11.30 -5.00 8.80
CA GLN A 95 -10.83 -6.38 8.69
C GLN A 95 -12.01 -7.29 8.30
N ILE A 96 -12.00 -7.78 7.07
CA ILE A 96 -13.13 -8.53 6.50
C ILE A 96 -13.09 -10.02 6.84
N ASP A 97 -11.95 -10.54 7.27
CA ASP A 97 -11.75 -11.94 7.63
C ASP A 97 -10.94 -12.12 8.93
N ASN A 98 -10.95 -13.35 9.43
CA ASN A 98 -10.05 -13.78 10.50
C ASN A 98 -8.71 -14.19 9.90
N ILE A 99 -7.70 -14.39 10.76
CA ILE A 99 -6.42 -14.96 10.31
C ILE A 99 -6.65 -16.36 9.76
N TRP A 100 -6.30 -16.57 8.50
CA TRP A 100 -6.38 -17.86 7.79
C TRP A 100 -5.10 -18.12 6.98
N GLY A 101 -4.99 -19.32 6.41
CA GLY A 101 -3.82 -19.72 5.63
C GLY A 101 -2.75 -20.38 6.49
N TRP A 102 -1.70 -20.85 5.85
CA TRP A 102 -0.62 -21.63 6.46
C TRP A 102 0.75 -21.05 6.07
N LYS A 103 1.75 -21.25 6.91
CA LYS A 103 3.12 -20.77 6.72
C LYS A 103 3.15 -19.27 6.40
N PHE A 104 3.84 -18.89 5.30
CA PHE A 104 4.01 -17.49 4.89
C PHE A 104 2.73 -16.83 4.33
N LEU A 105 1.74 -17.60 3.90
CA LEU A 105 0.44 -17.09 3.43
C LEU A 105 -0.55 -16.81 4.56
N ARG A 106 -0.20 -17.18 5.80
CA ARG A 106 -1.04 -16.93 6.96
C ARG A 106 -1.25 -15.43 7.16
N GLY A 107 -2.50 -15.01 7.25
CA GLY A 107 -2.82 -13.59 7.41
C GLY A 107 -4.30 -13.29 7.31
N ASN A 108 -4.64 -12.00 7.25
CA ASN A 108 -6.00 -11.52 7.05
C ASN A 108 -6.04 -10.44 5.96
N THR A 109 -7.25 -10.07 5.56
CA THR A 109 -7.52 -9.06 4.54
C THR A 109 -8.29 -7.90 5.16
N ASP A 110 -7.86 -6.68 4.84
CA ASP A 110 -8.56 -5.47 5.20
C ASP A 110 -9.16 -4.84 3.94
N PHE A 111 -10.38 -4.34 4.05
CA PHE A 111 -10.96 -3.41 3.11
C PHE A 111 -10.63 -1.99 3.58
N THR A 112 -10.15 -1.15 2.67
CA THR A 112 -9.65 0.21 2.98
C THR A 112 -10.50 1.24 2.29
N PHE A 113 -10.91 2.26 3.02
CA PHE A 113 -11.41 3.54 2.51
C PHE A 113 -10.41 4.61 2.89
N SER A 114 -10.06 5.49 1.96
CA SER A 114 -9.13 6.59 2.23
C SER A 114 -9.54 7.88 1.56
N GLY A 115 -9.22 8.98 2.23
CA GLY A 115 -9.16 10.31 1.66
C GLY A 115 -7.72 10.79 1.67
N SER A 116 -7.27 11.40 0.61
CA SER A 116 -5.91 11.90 0.49
C SER A 116 -5.86 13.33 0.02
N TYR A 117 -4.89 14.07 0.56
CA TYR A 117 -4.39 15.32 0.05
C TYR A 117 -2.94 15.14 -0.34
N THR A 118 -2.63 15.41 -1.59
CA THR A 118 -1.27 15.25 -2.14
C THR A 118 -0.73 16.60 -2.58
N ASP A 119 0.38 17.01 -2.00
CA ASP A 119 1.16 18.13 -2.50
C ASP A 119 1.98 17.70 -3.70
N VAL A 120 2.00 18.49 -4.75
CA VAL A 120 2.87 18.30 -5.91
C VAL A 120 4.14 19.12 -5.69
N ALA A 121 5.14 18.51 -5.02
CA ALA A 121 6.39 19.17 -4.70
C ALA A 121 7.25 19.46 -5.96
N ARG A 122 7.04 18.71 -7.04
CA ARG A 122 7.60 18.94 -8.37
C ARG A 122 6.58 18.51 -9.41
N GLY A 123 6.28 19.39 -10.35
CA GLY A 123 5.29 19.24 -11.41
C GLY A 123 4.65 20.59 -11.72
N PRO A 124 3.86 20.72 -12.78
CA PRO A 124 3.14 21.94 -13.10
C PRO A 124 1.87 22.15 -12.24
N GLU A 125 1.23 21.07 -11.82
CA GLU A 125 0.12 21.07 -10.88
C GLU A 125 0.64 21.35 -9.46
N THR A 126 -0.24 21.76 -8.55
CA THR A 126 0.16 22.11 -7.19
C THR A 126 -0.44 21.21 -6.12
N ARG A 127 -1.61 20.63 -6.40
CA ARG A 127 -2.35 19.80 -5.44
C ARG A 127 -3.16 18.72 -6.13
N TYR A 128 -3.44 17.66 -5.37
CA TYR A 128 -4.33 16.60 -5.76
C TYR A 128 -5.13 16.09 -4.55
N PHE A 129 -6.44 15.98 -4.69
CA PHE A 129 -7.34 15.35 -3.71
C PHE A 129 -7.86 14.05 -4.28
N ALA A 130 -7.96 13.00 -3.47
CA ALA A 130 -8.59 11.77 -3.92
C ALA A 130 -9.36 11.07 -2.80
N PHE A 131 -10.37 10.30 -3.24
CA PHE A 131 -11.03 9.29 -2.43
C PHE A 131 -10.78 7.94 -3.06
N ASP A 132 -10.19 7.04 -2.28
CA ASP A 132 -9.77 5.72 -2.74
C ASP A 132 -10.41 4.63 -1.89
N TYR A 133 -10.64 3.49 -2.51
CA TYR A 133 -10.99 2.24 -1.83
C TYR A 133 -10.09 1.12 -2.34
N GLY A 134 -9.92 0.09 -1.53
CA GLY A 134 -9.04 -1.00 -1.92
C GLY A 134 -8.93 -2.08 -0.88
N ILE A 135 -7.95 -2.93 -1.09
CA ILE A 135 -7.69 -4.07 -0.23
C ILE A 135 -6.24 -4.06 0.24
N ARG A 136 -6.03 -4.53 1.47
CA ARG A 136 -4.70 -4.84 2.02
C ARG A 136 -4.68 -6.28 2.50
N ARG A 137 -3.72 -7.04 2.04
CA ARG A 137 -3.40 -8.37 2.59
C ARG A 137 -2.29 -8.24 3.60
N ASN A 138 -2.54 -8.61 4.85
CA ASN A 138 -1.54 -8.69 5.91
C ASN A 138 -1.04 -10.13 6.02
N PHE A 139 0.28 -10.32 6.04
CA PHE A 139 0.92 -11.61 6.27
C PHE A 139 1.37 -11.69 7.71
N ILE A 140 0.68 -12.48 8.53
CA ILE A 140 0.75 -12.43 9.99
C ILE A 140 1.48 -13.67 10.54
N PRO A 141 2.81 -13.62 10.75
CA PRO A 141 3.52 -14.69 11.42
C PRO A 141 3.03 -14.85 12.88
N ARG A 142 3.13 -16.06 13.43
CA ARG A 142 2.74 -16.31 14.83
C ARG A 142 3.65 -15.54 15.78
N ASN A 143 3.05 -14.85 16.75
CA ASN A 143 3.75 -14.13 17.82
C ASN A 143 4.74 -13.04 17.36
N TRP A 144 4.73 -12.66 16.08
CA TRP A 144 5.56 -11.59 15.58
C TRP A 144 4.83 -10.26 15.68
N ARG A 145 5.55 -9.22 16.09
CA ARG A 145 5.04 -7.85 16.07
C ARG A 145 5.18 -7.20 14.69
N ILE A 146 6.06 -7.73 13.84
CA ILE A 146 6.25 -7.27 12.46
C ILE A 146 5.33 -8.07 11.55
N VAL A 147 4.52 -7.35 10.76
CA VAL A 147 3.52 -7.92 9.86
C VAL A 147 3.73 -7.32 8.48
N PRO A 148 4.31 -8.06 7.53
CA PRO A 148 4.37 -7.66 6.14
C PRO A 148 2.98 -7.47 5.54
N TYR A 149 2.85 -6.56 4.58
CA TYR A 149 1.60 -6.36 3.86
C TYR A 149 1.84 -6.04 2.38
N PHE A 150 0.82 -6.29 1.59
CA PHE A 150 0.63 -5.78 0.24
C PHE A 150 -0.74 -5.10 0.17
N GLU A 151 -0.83 -3.99 -0.57
CA GLU A 151 -2.09 -3.29 -0.78
C GLU A 151 -2.24 -2.80 -2.21
N ALA A 152 -3.50 -2.68 -2.63
CA ALA A 152 -3.89 -2.02 -3.85
C ALA A 152 -5.14 -1.18 -3.57
N ARG A 153 -5.15 0.06 -4.06
CA ARG A 153 -6.25 1.02 -3.92
C ARG A 153 -6.52 1.64 -5.28
N GLY A 154 -7.78 1.92 -5.57
CA GLY A 154 -8.17 2.71 -6.73
C GLY A 154 -9.21 3.74 -6.32
N GLY A 155 -9.26 4.83 -7.02
CA GLY A 155 -10.15 5.92 -6.64
C GLY A 155 -10.33 7.00 -7.68
N VAL A 156 -11.01 8.04 -7.28
CA VAL A 156 -11.32 9.23 -8.06
C VAL A 156 -10.83 10.45 -7.32
N GLY A 157 -10.33 11.43 -8.07
CA GLY A 157 -9.77 12.64 -7.47
C GLY A 157 -9.91 13.87 -8.35
N ASP A 158 -9.46 14.97 -7.79
CA ASP A 158 -9.45 16.31 -8.36
C ASP A 158 -8.03 16.86 -8.30
N ILE A 159 -7.49 17.20 -9.48
CA ILE A 159 -6.19 17.84 -9.65
C ILE A 159 -6.39 19.21 -10.29
N ASN A 160 -5.55 20.17 -9.99
CA ASN A 160 -5.61 21.45 -10.67
C ASN A 160 -4.88 21.39 -12.01
N ALA A 161 -5.53 20.84 -13.03
CA ALA A 161 -4.98 20.60 -14.36
C ALA A 161 -4.36 21.86 -14.99
N LYS A 162 -3.24 21.70 -15.70
CA LYS A 162 -2.47 22.81 -16.26
C LYS A 162 -2.36 22.81 -17.78
N GLU A 163 -2.65 21.71 -18.45
CA GLU A 163 -2.62 21.68 -19.92
C GLU A 163 -3.65 22.64 -20.56
N PRO A 164 -4.88 22.80 -20.00
CA PRO A 164 -5.83 23.80 -20.50
C PRO A 164 -5.33 25.24 -20.42
N TYR A 165 -4.31 25.51 -19.62
CA TYR A 165 -3.67 26.81 -19.44
C TYR A 165 -2.33 26.91 -20.19
N GLY A 166 -2.05 26.00 -21.13
CA GLY A 166 -0.89 26.07 -22.03
C GLY A 166 0.36 25.34 -21.53
N VAL A 167 0.26 24.56 -20.45
CA VAL A 167 1.38 23.73 -19.96
C VAL A 167 1.32 22.36 -20.64
N LEU A 168 2.11 22.18 -21.68
CA LEU A 168 2.15 20.94 -22.45
C LEU A 168 2.50 19.73 -21.56
N TYR A 169 1.84 18.60 -21.83
CA TYR A 169 2.03 17.31 -21.13
C TYR A 169 1.58 17.29 -19.65
N ALA A 170 0.97 18.35 -19.14
CA ALA A 170 0.31 18.38 -17.86
C ALA A 170 -1.04 17.65 -17.91
N GLN A 171 -1.74 17.55 -16.79
CA GLN A 171 -3.07 16.96 -16.78
C GLN A 171 -4.06 17.82 -17.59
N GLY A 172 -4.85 17.16 -18.45
CA GLY A 172 -5.78 17.81 -19.40
C GLY A 172 -7.12 18.21 -18.78
N GLN A 173 -7.45 17.66 -17.60
CA GLN A 173 -8.68 18.00 -16.85
C GLN A 173 -8.53 17.73 -15.36
N ASP A 174 -9.40 18.36 -14.55
CA ASP A 174 -9.33 18.28 -13.09
C ASP A 174 -9.79 16.90 -12.55
N LEU A 175 -10.85 16.33 -13.13
CA LEU A 175 -11.31 15.00 -12.75
C LEU A 175 -10.30 13.93 -13.21
N THR A 176 -9.77 13.16 -12.26
CA THR A 176 -8.78 12.12 -12.52
C THR A 176 -9.08 10.87 -11.71
N PHE A 177 -8.38 9.79 -12.03
CA PHE A 177 -8.44 8.51 -11.33
C PHE A 177 -7.08 8.18 -10.76
N THR A 178 -7.09 7.52 -9.61
CA THR A 178 -5.88 7.06 -8.90
C THR A 178 -5.81 5.56 -8.91
N LEU A 179 -4.60 5.03 -9.11
CA LEU A 179 -4.24 3.67 -8.77
C LEU A 179 -3.02 3.71 -7.85
N MET A 180 -3.13 3.13 -6.66
CA MET A 180 -2.00 2.98 -5.74
C MET A 180 -1.74 1.50 -5.49
N MET A 181 -0.46 1.12 -5.55
CA MET A 181 -0.02 -0.23 -5.20
C MET A 181 1.18 -0.13 -4.27
N GLY A 182 1.14 -0.82 -3.14
CA GLY A 182 2.19 -0.71 -2.15
C GLY A 182 2.47 -2.01 -1.41
N SER A 183 3.67 -2.09 -0.87
CA SER A 183 4.09 -3.17 0.00
C SER A 183 4.98 -2.63 1.12
N GLY A 184 4.97 -3.30 2.26
CA GLY A 184 5.75 -2.85 3.39
C GLY A 184 5.60 -3.77 4.60
N ALA A 185 5.95 -3.22 5.75
CA ALA A 185 5.80 -3.89 7.02
C ALA A 185 5.15 -2.97 8.06
N ARG A 186 4.39 -3.58 8.93
CA ARG A 186 3.74 -2.96 10.08
C ARG A 186 4.43 -3.45 11.35
N TYR A 187 4.64 -2.56 12.32
CA TYR A 187 5.10 -2.92 13.64
C TYR A 187 4.01 -2.62 14.68
N ASN A 188 3.57 -3.65 15.39
CA ASN A 188 2.56 -3.55 16.45
C ASN A 188 3.24 -3.24 17.78
N PHE A 189 3.13 -2.02 18.29
CA PHE A 189 3.60 -1.68 19.64
C PHE A 189 2.81 -2.46 20.69
N ASN A 190 1.50 -2.49 20.51
CA ASN A 190 0.55 -3.21 21.37
C ASN A 190 -0.69 -3.60 20.53
N SER A 191 -1.76 -4.03 21.20
CA SER A 191 -3.02 -4.39 20.53
C SER A 191 -3.71 -3.22 19.84
N ARG A 192 -3.41 -1.98 20.24
CA ARG A 192 -4.14 -0.78 19.77
C ARG A 192 -3.33 0.06 18.78
N TYR A 193 -2.03 0.24 18.98
CA TYR A 193 -1.21 1.17 18.21
C TYR A 193 -0.09 0.48 17.47
N GLY A 194 0.31 1.05 16.34
CA GLY A 194 1.49 0.65 15.60
C GLY A 194 1.88 1.66 14.54
N ILE A 195 2.95 1.33 13.85
CA ILE A 195 3.49 2.09 12.72
C ILE A 195 3.61 1.19 11.50
N SER A 196 3.62 1.80 10.33
CA SER A 196 3.88 1.13 9.05
C SER A 196 4.96 1.88 8.28
N ALA A 197 5.76 1.13 7.54
CA ALA A 197 6.72 1.66 6.59
C ALA A 197 6.71 0.78 5.35
N GLY A 198 6.85 1.39 4.18
CA GLY A 198 6.80 0.66 2.92
C GLY A 198 7.22 1.50 1.73
N MET A 199 6.97 0.92 0.56
CA MET A 199 7.09 1.58 -0.73
C MET A 199 5.74 1.56 -1.41
N THR A 200 5.36 2.66 -2.03
CA THR A 200 4.11 2.76 -2.80
C THR A 200 4.38 3.33 -4.18
N TYR A 201 3.67 2.81 -5.14
CA TYR A 201 3.49 3.34 -6.47
C TYR A 201 2.16 4.07 -6.53
N MET A 202 2.12 5.21 -7.21
CA MET A 202 0.91 5.98 -7.44
C MET A 202 0.84 6.38 -8.92
N HIS A 203 -0.27 6.05 -9.53
CA HIS A 203 -0.66 6.47 -10.87
C HIS A 203 -1.85 7.41 -10.77
N VAL A 204 -1.79 8.54 -11.46
CA VAL A 204 -2.91 9.48 -11.61
C VAL A 204 -3.09 9.76 -13.08
N SER A 205 -4.30 9.55 -13.60
CA SER A 205 -4.64 9.81 -15.01
C SER A 205 -6.11 10.22 -15.14
N ASN A 206 -6.45 10.82 -16.25
CA ASN A 206 -7.84 11.19 -16.54
C ASN A 206 -8.59 10.09 -17.33
N PHE A 207 -7.98 8.93 -17.54
CA PHE A 207 -8.56 7.79 -18.24
C PHE A 207 -9.06 8.11 -19.65
N PHE A 208 -8.26 8.92 -20.40
CA PHE A 208 -8.54 9.40 -21.76
C PHE A 208 -9.77 10.32 -21.87
N LEU A 209 -10.36 10.78 -20.78
CA LEU A 209 -11.56 11.63 -20.81
C LEU A 209 -11.29 13.04 -21.36
N SER A 210 -10.05 13.49 -21.41
CA SER A 210 -9.67 14.79 -22.01
C SER A 210 -9.41 14.71 -23.51
N GLU A 211 -9.29 13.52 -24.09
CA GLU A 211 -9.02 13.32 -25.50
C GLU A 211 -10.25 13.58 -26.38
N PRO A 212 -10.08 14.04 -27.63
CA PRO A 212 -8.81 14.32 -28.30
C PRO A 212 -8.26 15.73 -28.06
N LYS A 213 -8.88 16.53 -27.19
CA LYS A 213 -8.48 17.91 -26.96
C LYS A 213 -7.13 18.03 -26.25
N TYR A 214 -6.90 17.18 -25.26
CA TYR A 214 -5.66 17.07 -24.49
C TYR A 214 -5.27 15.60 -24.34
N TYR A 215 -3.99 15.29 -24.45
CA TYR A 215 -3.51 13.93 -24.22
C TYR A 215 -3.58 13.55 -22.75
N ASP A 216 -3.84 12.27 -22.46
CA ASP A 216 -3.74 11.74 -21.10
C ASP A 216 -2.29 11.38 -20.76
N ASN A 217 -1.56 12.33 -20.21
CA ASN A 217 -0.19 12.13 -19.75
C ASN A 217 -0.21 11.74 -18.27
N GLY A 218 -0.45 10.46 -17.98
CA GLY A 218 -0.55 9.96 -16.63
C GLY A 218 0.68 10.26 -15.77
N ILE A 219 0.48 10.62 -14.50
CA ILE A 219 1.54 10.79 -13.51
C ILE A 219 1.85 9.42 -12.93
N ASN A 220 3.11 8.99 -13.01
CA ASN A 220 3.55 7.67 -12.55
C ASN A 220 4.74 7.83 -11.63
N VAL A 221 4.55 7.67 -10.34
CA VAL A 221 5.60 7.88 -9.33
C VAL A 221 5.64 6.77 -8.30
N TYR A 222 6.80 6.54 -7.71
CA TYR A 222 6.93 5.66 -6.56
C TYR A 222 7.94 6.18 -5.55
N GLY A 223 7.77 5.75 -4.30
CA GLY A 223 8.68 6.12 -3.22
C GLY A 223 8.24 5.57 -1.88
N PRO A 224 8.96 5.93 -0.81
CA PRO A 224 8.66 5.51 0.55
C PRO A 224 7.35 6.12 1.06
N ILE A 225 6.66 5.35 1.92
CA ILE A 225 5.49 5.77 2.68
C ILE A 225 5.66 5.32 4.14
N LEU A 226 5.29 6.21 5.06
CA LEU A 226 5.29 5.96 6.50
C LEU A 226 3.90 6.21 7.05
N GLY A 227 3.51 5.49 8.08
CA GLY A 227 2.20 5.68 8.69
C GLY A 227 2.16 5.30 10.16
N VAL A 228 1.17 5.85 10.83
CA VAL A 228 0.75 5.46 12.17
C VAL A 228 -0.69 4.93 12.09
N TYR A 229 -1.02 3.96 12.93
CA TYR A 229 -2.38 3.43 12.97
C TYR A 229 -2.85 3.12 14.39
N MET A 230 -4.15 3.19 14.54
CA MET A 230 -4.86 2.87 15.78
C MET A 230 -6.02 1.93 15.48
N ARG A 231 -6.06 0.80 16.16
CA ARG A 231 -7.20 -0.13 16.10
C ARG A 231 -8.30 0.33 17.03
N LEU A 232 -9.52 0.30 16.53
CA LEU A 232 -10.72 0.75 17.23
C LEU A 232 -11.44 -0.44 17.88
N GLY A 233 -12.15 -0.16 18.97
CA GLY A 233 -12.92 -1.18 19.69
C GLY A 233 -12.07 -2.03 20.65
N LYS A 234 -12.73 -2.97 21.33
CA LYS A 234 -12.11 -3.85 22.34
C LYS A 234 -11.29 -4.95 21.67
N ASP A 235 -10.26 -5.42 22.36
CA ASP A 235 -9.53 -6.62 21.95
C ASP A 235 -10.44 -7.85 22.12
N LYS A 236 -10.28 -8.82 21.22
CA LYS A 236 -10.99 -10.09 21.37
C LYS A 236 -10.37 -10.83 22.55
N HIS A 237 -10.98 -10.74 23.71
CA HIS A 237 -10.58 -11.60 24.83
C HIS A 237 -10.77 -13.05 24.41
N THR A 238 -9.73 -13.84 24.65
CA THR A 238 -9.77 -15.29 24.48
C THR A 238 -10.63 -15.89 25.59
N SER A 239 -11.92 -15.56 25.61
CA SER A 239 -12.90 -16.20 26.47
C SER A 239 -13.50 -17.38 25.70
N GLU A 240 -12.73 -18.41 25.51
CA GLU A 240 -13.20 -19.77 25.34
C GLU A 240 -12.52 -20.58 26.42
N ARG A 241 -13.13 -20.59 27.59
CA ARG A 241 -12.98 -21.68 28.55
C ARG A 241 -13.75 -22.89 28.07
#